data_e17f4874acca1f1c52477fa669c5696a
#
_entry.id   e17f4874acca1f1c52477fa669c5696a
#
_cell.length_a   1.000
_cell.length_b   1.000
_cell.length_c   1.000
_cell.angle_alpha   90.00
_cell.angle_beta   90.00
_cell.angle_gamma   90.00
#
_symmetry.space_group_name_H-M   'P 1'
#
loop_
_entity.id
_entity.type
_entity.pdbx_description
1 polymer ?
#
loop_
_entity_poly.entity_id
_entity_poly.type
_entity_poly.pdbx_seq_one_letter_code
_entity_poly.pdbx_strand_id
1 'polypeptide(L)'
;MGCESRTRSLQVFNTELSADSVEWCPVAQWSHILACGTYQLQKDDVSSKAGEESTTPNRTGRLYLFQFLSQGDFTPPLTEIQRFDTPAILDLKWCHIPVSERPVLGMATANGEIQLHRLIDGQQSNSLEHVLSTKLGPDRLALSLDWSTGRGESSDIRVVSSDSTGSLSVLSLGDSSLNVVSQWKAHDFEAWISAFSYWDTQLVFSGGDDGKLKGWDLRLGPSSPTFTSKRHSMGVCSIHSNPHREHILATGSYDENVLLWDERNMRQPLSETAMGGGVWRLKWHPTQEHLLLAACMHNDFHILHCQRAMDGNEGSCPILASYILHNSLAYGADWSWLPLSSPPPLSPLEAAPASVEVLEPGGHLRIQYESPTASFDTSLEDDSGRYIPDHSPPPVKTTLPSAAPLPSLGDNPASMSYLLATCSFYDHMLHVWRWDWNPKETETESKEAEPAPSS
;
A
#
# COMPACT_ATOMS: atom_id res chain seq x y z
N MET A 1 -27.74 14.18 4.76
CA MET A 1 -27.13 13.51 5.95
C MET A 1 -26.07 12.61 5.38
N GLY A 2 -24.79 12.93 5.63
CA GLY A 2 -23.67 12.24 4.97
C GLY A 2 -23.58 10.78 5.38
N CYS A 3 -23.12 9.97 4.44
CA CYS A 3 -22.77 8.57 4.65
C CYS A 3 -21.84 8.45 5.89
N GLU A 4 -22.30 7.80 6.95
CA GLU A 4 -21.45 7.58 8.13
C GLU A 4 -20.44 6.46 7.84
N SER A 5 -19.46 6.78 7.00
CA SER A 5 -18.25 5.98 6.88
C SER A 5 -17.38 6.25 8.11
N ARG A 6 -17.17 5.26 8.95
CA ARG A 6 -16.45 5.43 10.21
C ARG A 6 -15.15 4.65 10.20
N THR A 7 -14.04 5.36 10.32
CA THR A 7 -12.73 4.76 10.58
C THR A 7 -12.40 4.80 12.08
N ARG A 8 -11.79 3.74 12.61
CA ARG A 8 -11.37 3.64 14.01
C ARG A 8 -9.98 3.01 14.10
N SER A 9 -9.04 3.72 14.70
CA SER A 9 -7.74 3.14 15.07
C SER A 9 -7.93 2.08 16.16
N LEU A 10 -7.33 0.91 15.96
CA LEU A 10 -7.35 -0.18 16.94
C LEU A 10 -6.04 -0.25 17.71
N GLN A 11 -4.91 -0.08 17.01
CA GLN A 11 -3.58 -0.11 17.62
C GLN A 11 -2.58 0.65 16.77
N VAL A 12 -1.63 1.28 17.44
CA VAL A 12 -0.46 1.95 16.87
C VAL A 12 0.79 1.28 17.40
N PHE A 13 1.75 1.02 16.52
CA PHE A 13 3.02 0.40 16.86
C PHE A 13 4.18 1.23 16.26
N ASN A 14 5.21 1.52 17.07
CA ASN A 14 6.42 2.18 16.61
C ASN A 14 7.42 1.14 16.12
N THR A 15 7.79 1.21 14.84
CA THR A 15 8.71 0.28 14.19
C THR A 15 10.19 0.62 14.41
N GLU A 16 10.50 1.66 15.18
CA GLU A 16 11.86 2.14 15.47
C GLU A 16 12.63 2.66 14.23
N LEU A 17 12.41 2.07 13.07
CA LEU A 17 12.94 2.46 11.75
C LEU A 17 11.78 2.87 10.85
N SER A 18 12.06 3.59 9.77
CA SER A 18 11.04 4.06 8.82
C SER A 18 10.22 2.90 8.26
N ALA A 19 8.91 2.89 8.51
CA ALA A 19 8.03 1.83 8.03
C ALA A 19 7.68 2.07 6.55
N ASP A 20 8.08 1.16 5.68
CA ASP A 20 7.98 1.30 4.23
C ASP A 20 6.84 0.46 3.63
N SER A 21 6.74 -0.80 4.03
CA SER A 21 5.81 -1.75 3.43
C SER A 21 5.11 -2.60 4.49
N VAL A 22 3.83 -2.89 4.28
CA VAL A 22 3.01 -3.71 5.18
C VAL A 22 2.09 -4.61 4.38
N GLU A 23 1.96 -5.89 4.79
CA GLU A 23 1.07 -6.84 4.12
C GLU A 23 0.49 -7.89 5.07
N TRP A 24 -0.81 -8.13 4.94
CA TRP A 24 -1.50 -9.25 5.56
C TRP A 24 -1.28 -10.54 4.76
N CYS A 25 -1.12 -11.66 5.47
CA CYS A 25 -1.02 -12.96 4.81
C CYS A 25 -2.36 -13.32 4.13
N PRO A 26 -2.38 -13.59 2.81
CA PRO A 26 -3.62 -13.91 2.08
C PRO A 26 -4.07 -15.36 2.25
N VAL A 27 -3.23 -16.23 2.81
CA VAL A 27 -3.53 -17.65 2.98
C VAL A 27 -4.47 -17.84 4.17
N ALA A 28 -5.66 -18.38 3.95
CA ALA A 28 -6.79 -18.38 4.88
C ALA A 28 -6.46 -18.81 6.32
N GLN A 29 -5.63 -19.84 6.52
CA GLN A 29 -5.25 -20.31 7.86
C GLN A 29 -4.34 -19.34 8.60
N TRP A 30 -3.65 -18.44 7.90
CA TRP A 30 -2.67 -17.47 8.42
C TRP A 30 -3.07 -16.02 8.14
N SER A 31 -4.32 -15.77 7.78
CA SER A 31 -4.83 -14.42 7.49
C SER A 31 -4.75 -13.44 8.68
N HIS A 32 -4.49 -13.96 9.88
CA HIS A 32 -4.22 -13.20 11.10
C HIS A 32 -2.75 -12.76 11.25
N ILE A 33 -1.89 -13.12 10.31
CA ILE A 33 -0.46 -12.75 10.30
C ILE A 33 -0.27 -11.50 9.45
N LEU A 34 0.48 -10.53 10.00
CA LEU A 34 0.85 -9.28 9.35
C LEU A 34 2.37 -9.16 9.32
N ALA A 35 2.94 -8.81 8.19
CA ALA A 35 4.36 -8.47 8.04
C ALA A 35 4.53 -6.97 7.82
N CYS A 36 5.58 -6.38 8.41
CA CYS A 36 5.96 -4.98 8.18
C CYS A 36 7.47 -4.88 7.94
N GLY A 37 7.85 -4.29 6.81
CA GLY A 37 9.22 -4.04 6.42
C GLY A 37 9.62 -2.59 6.66
N THR A 38 10.86 -2.38 7.09
CA THR A 38 11.39 -1.04 7.38
C THR A 38 12.62 -0.73 6.56
N TYR A 39 12.90 0.55 6.46
CA TYR A 39 14.03 1.14 5.75
C TYR A 39 14.73 2.16 6.64
N GLN A 40 16.06 2.19 6.65
CA GLN A 40 16.86 3.22 7.28
C GLN A 40 18.15 3.47 6.50
N LEU A 41 18.32 4.69 6.03
CA LEU A 41 19.59 5.16 5.52
C LEU A 41 20.52 5.47 6.69
N GLN A 42 21.67 4.79 6.76
CA GLN A 42 22.69 5.11 7.76
C GLN A 42 23.53 6.28 7.26
N LYS A 43 23.60 7.34 8.06
CA LYS A 43 24.57 8.42 7.84
C LYS A 43 25.94 7.89 8.26
N ASP A 44 26.91 7.90 7.37
CA ASP A 44 28.29 7.56 7.73
C ASP A 44 28.77 8.55 8.78
N ASP A 45 29.11 8.03 9.98
CA ASP A 45 29.82 8.83 10.98
C ASP A 45 31.18 9.22 10.41
N VAL A 46 31.36 10.49 10.12
CA VAL A 46 32.59 11.09 9.55
C VAL A 46 33.85 10.86 10.42
N SER A 47 33.73 10.11 11.53
CA SER A 47 34.80 9.84 12.52
C SER A 47 35.56 8.54 12.35
N SER A 48 35.22 7.67 11.40
CA SER A 48 35.94 6.39 11.24
C SER A 48 36.93 6.41 10.06
N LYS A 49 38.18 6.65 10.40
CA LYS A 49 39.42 6.27 9.72
C LYS A 49 39.45 6.26 8.17
N ALA A 50 40.16 7.24 7.64
CA ALA A 50 40.70 7.21 6.29
C ALA A 50 41.25 5.81 5.92
N GLY A 51 40.60 5.12 4.96
CA GLY A 51 41.17 3.90 4.43
C GLY A 51 40.35 3.06 3.48
N GLU A 52 39.04 3.06 3.54
CA GLU A 52 38.20 2.36 2.56
C GLU A 52 36.91 3.15 2.38
N GLU A 53 36.82 3.93 1.30
CA GLU A 53 35.58 4.57 0.86
C GLU A 53 34.63 3.48 0.33
N SER A 54 33.67 3.04 1.16
CA SER A 54 32.48 2.38 0.65
C SER A 54 31.67 3.42 -0.11
N THR A 55 31.66 3.34 -1.43
CA THR A 55 31.00 4.31 -2.33
C THR A 55 29.48 4.19 -2.34
N THR A 56 28.88 3.19 -1.65
CA THR A 56 27.44 2.99 -1.58
C THR A 56 26.91 3.22 -0.17
N PRO A 57 25.89 4.09 0.00
CA PRO A 57 25.29 4.32 1.31
C PRO A 57 24.78 3.01 1.93
N ASN A 58 25.07 2.78 3.19
CA ASN A 58 24.57 1.61 3.91
C ASN A 58 23.07 1.80 4.24
N ARG A 59 22.22 0.90 3.73
CA ARG A 59 20.78 0.90 3.94
C ARG A 59 20.38 -0.35 4.72
N THR A 60 19.95 -0.14 5.95
CA THR A 60 19.52 -1.21 6.86
C THR A 60 18.01 -1.18 7.06
N GLY A 61 17.46 -2.29 7.47
CA GLY A 61 16.05 -2.42 7.78
C GLY A 61 15.79 -3.49 8.80
N ARG A 62 14.55 -3.69 9.11
CA ARG A 62 14.06 -4.72 10.01
C ARG A 62 12.73 -5.24 9.48
N LEU A 63 12.56 -6.56 9.54
CA LEU A 63 11.27 -7.18 9.32
C LEU A 63 10.62 -7.44 10.67
N TYR A 64 9.35 -7.04 10.79
CA TYR A 64 8.47 -7.37 11.89
C TYR A 64 7.41 -8.35 11.41
N LEU A 65 7.11 -9.36 12.22
CA LEU A 65 5.99 -10.25 12.06
C LEU A 65 5.06 -10.11 13.25
N PHE A 66 3.78 -9.90 12.97
CA PHE A 66 2.76 -9.73 13.98
C PHE A 66 1.67 -10.79 13.82
N GLN A 67 1.02 -11.07 14.95
CA GLN A 67 -0.22 -11.84 15.00
C GLN A 67 -1.35 -10.94 15.49
N PHE A 68 -2.45 -10.94 14.77
CA PHE A 68 -3.67 -10.23 15.17
C PHE A 68 -4.65 -11.21 15.82
N LEU A 69 -5.08 -10.91 17.03
CA LEU A 69 -6.04 -11.70 17.80
C LEU A 69 -7.21 -10.79 18.21
N SER A 70 -8.37 -11.04 17.64
CA SER A 70 -9.60 -10.33 18.04
C SER A 70 -10.18 -10.93 19.33
N GLN A 71 -9.49 -10.77 20.46
CA GLN A 71 -9.95 -11.29 21.76
C GLN A 71 -9.89 -10.21 22.85
N GLY A 72 -11.08 -9.76 23.33
CA GLY A 72 -11.29 -9.11 24.60
C GLY A 72 -10.86 -7.64 24.68
N ASP A 73 -11.56 -6.89 25.51
CA ASP A 73 -11.41 -5.43 25.68
C ASP A 73 -10.10 -4.96 26.34
N PHE A 74 -9.18 -5.87 26.72
CA PHE A 74 -8.03 -5.55 27.59
C PHE A 74 -6.64 -5.91 27.02
N THR A 75 -6.56 -6.59 25.87
CA THR A 75 -5.26 -6.94 25.26
C THR A 75 -5.11 -6.24 23.91
N PRO A 76 -3.91 -5.68 23.60
CA PRO A 76 -3.63 -5.16 22.28
C PRO A 76 -3.92 -6.23 21.22
N PRO A 77 -4.74 -5.95 20.19
CA PRO A 77 -5.12 -6.95 19.20
C PRO A 77 -3.94 -7.43 18.33
N LEU A 78 -2.90 -6.59 18.17
CA LEU A 78 -1.70 -6.89 17.41
C LEU A 78 -0.54 -7.20 18.35
N THR A 79 0.02 -8.40 18.26
CA THR A 79 1.17 -8.84 19.06
C THR A 79 2.34 -9.12 18.14
N GLU A 80 3.49 -8.53 18.41
CA GLU A 80 4.75 -8.88 17.76
C GLU A 80 5.16 -10.30 18.13
N ILE A 81 5.40 -11.15 17.14
CA ILE A 81 5.80 -12.54 17.31
C ILE A 81 7.23 -12.82 16.85
N GLN A 82 7.77 -11.96 15.98
CA GLN A 82 9.16 -12.03 15.52
C GLN A 82 9.63 -10.68 14.99
N ARG A 83 10.93 -10.39 15.18
CA ARG A 83 11.66 -9.35 14.45
C ARG A 83 13.07 -9.82 14.14
N PHE A 84 13.63 -9.37 13.02
CA PHE A 84 15.05 -9.56 12.71
C PHE A 84 15.55 -8.47 11.77
N ASP A 85 16.85 -8.14 11.92
CA ASP A 85 17.50 -7.14 11.09
C ASP A 85 17.83 -7.71 9.70
N THR A 86 17.74 -6.86 8.67
CA THR A 86 17.90 -7.21 7.27
C THR A 86 18.47 -5.99 6.52
N PRO A 87 18.95 -6.12 5.28
CA PRO A 87 19.09 -4.95 4.41
C PRO A 87 17.75 -4.22 4.30
N ALA A 88 17.76 -2.90 4.10
CA ALA A 88 16.53 -2.13 4.01
C ALA A 88 15.52 -2.77 3.06
N ILE A 89 14.26 -2.83 3.48
CA ILE A 89 13.16 -3.43 2.73
C ILE A 89 12.43 -2.31 2.00
N LEU A 90 12.33 -2.43 0.68
CA LEU A 90 11.65 -1.46 -0.19
C LEU A 90 10.28 -1.95 -0.64
N ASP A 91 10.06 -3.25 -0.65
CA ASP A 91 8.76 -3.85 -0.88
C ASP A 91 8.71 -5.25 -0.29
N LEU A 92 7.53 -5.66 0.18
CA LEU A 92 7.26 -7.03 0.60
C LEU A 92 5.87 -7.47 0.14
N LYS A 93 5.76 -8.74 -0.27
CA LYS A 93 4.49 -9.33 -0.68
C LYS A 93 4.44 -10.80 -0.36
N TRP A 94 3.33 -11.22 0.24
CA TRP A 94 3.03 -12.64 0.38
C TRP A 94 2.67 -13.26 -0.97
N CYS A 95 3.14 -14.49 -1.22
CA CYS A 95 2.57 -15.31 -2.27
C CYS A 95 1.09 -15.57 -1.96
N HIS A 96 0.21 -15.40 -2.94
CA HIS A 96 -1.25 -15.50 -2.75
C HIS A 96 -1.73 -16.93 -2.43
N ILE A 97 -0.90 -17.93 -2.73
CA ILE A 97 -1.15 -19.34 -2.47
C ILE A 97 -0.04 -19.93 -1.61
N PRO A 98 -0.31 -21.00 -0.84
CA PRO A 98 0.75 -21.69 -0.12
C PRO A 98 1.73 -22.37 -1.10
N VAL A 99 3.02 -22.27 -0.80
CA VAL A 99 4.10 -22.99 -1.50
C VAL A 99 4.54 -24.15 -0.60
N SER A 100 4.43 -25.39 -1.08
CA SER A 100 4.66 -26.57 -0.24
C SER A 100 3.87 -26.51 1.08
N GLU A 101 2.58 -26.19 0.98
CA GLU A 101 1.61 -26.11 2.09
C GLU A 101 1.85 -24.97 3.09
N ARG A 102 2.77 -24.03 2.83
CA ARG A 102 3.12 -22.93 3.74
C ARG A 102 3.09 -21.58 3.04
N PRO A 103 2.70 -20.52 3.72
CA PRO A 103 2.84 -19.16 3.19
C PRO A 103 4.30 -18.81 2.96
N VAL A 104 4.57 -18.09 1.87
CA VAL A 104 5.89 -17.57 1.55
C VAL A 104 5.80 -16.06 1.36
N LEU A 105 6.66 -15.33 2.07
CA LEU A 105 6.84 -13.91 1.96
C LEU A 105 8.04 -13.62 1.06
N GLY A 106 7.83 -12.81 0.03
CA GLY A 106 8.91 -12.23 -0.78
C GLY A 106 9.26 -10.83 -0.29
N MET A 107 10.55 -10.50 -0.31
CA MET A 107 11.07 -9.17 0.03
C MET A 107 12.00 -8.67 -1.05
N ALA A 108 11.83 -7.42 -1.47
CA ALA A 108 12.76 -6.66 -2.30
C ALA A 108 13.63 -5.79 -1.41
N THR A 109 14.95 -5.94 -1.51
CA THR A 109 15.88 -5.35 -0.54
C THR A 109 16.91 -4.42 -1.18
N ALA A 110 17.45 -3.51 -0.38
CA ALA A 110 18.39 -2.49 -0.82
C ALA A 110 19.77 -3.02 -1.22
N ASN A 111 20.06 -4.29 -0.99
CA ASN A 111 21.27 -4.95 -1.52
C ASN A 111 21.05 -5.61 -2.90
N GLY A 112 19.89 -5.33 -3.55
CA GLY A 112 19.55 -5.84 -4.88
C GLY A 112 19.14 -7.31 -4.90
N GLU A 113 18.60 -7.82 -3.81
CA GLU A 113 18.14 -9.20 -3.67
C GLU A 113 16.62 -9.30 -3.57
N ILE A 114 16.08 -10.37 -4.15
CA ILE A 114 14.78 -10.91 -3.79
C ILE A 114 15.01 -12.05 -2.83
N GLN A 115 14.49 -11.91 -1.60
CA GLN A 115 14.57 -12.91 -0.54
C GLN A 115 13.20 -13.53 -0.31
N LEU A 116 13.16 -14.84 -0.14
CA LEU A 116 11.95 -15.60 0.17
C LEU A 116 12.04 -16.17 1.58
N HIS A 117 11.02 -15.94 2.37
CA HIS A 117 10.87 -16.44 3.73
C HIS A 117 9.60 -17.27 3.85
N ARG A 118 9.70 -18.45 4.45
CA ARG A 118 8.58 -19.36 4.69
C ARG A 118 8.05 -19.19 6.10
N LEU A 119 6.73 -19.10 6.24
CA LEU A 119 6.09 -19.12 7.54
C LEU A 119 6.05 -20.56 8.08
N ILE A 120 6.57 -20.77 9.25
CA ILE A 120 6.59 -22.06 9.95
C ILE A 120 5.87 -21.96 11.30
N ASP A 121 5.28 -23.08 11.72
CA ASP A 121 4.71 -23.20 13.06
C ASP A 121 5.84 -23.41 14.07
N GLY A 122 6.03 -22.46 14.95
CA GLY A 122 6.96 -22.59 16.09
C GLY A 122 6.26 -23.26 17.28
N GLN A 123 7.06 -23.62 18.30
CA GLN A 123 6.51 -24.23 19.53
C GLN A 123 5.62 -23.28 20.34
N GLN A 124 5.84 -21.96 20.24
CA GLN A 124 5.08 -20.94 20.96
C GLN A 124 4.34 -19.98 20.04
N SER A 125 4.87 -19.68 18.88
CA SER A 125 4.30 -18.77 17.89
C SER A 125 4.82 -19.10 16.49
N ASN A 126 4.12 -18.60 15.47
CA ASN A 126 4.60 -18.65 14.09
C ASN A 126 5.88 -17.84 13.91
N SER A 127 6.74 -18.24 12.98
CA SER A 127 7.97 -17.51 12.64
C SER A 127 8.29 -17.63 11.16
N LEU A 128 9.04 -16.66 10.63
CA LEU A 128 9.58 -16.69 9.27
C LEU A 128 10.99 -17.29 9.27
N GLU A 129 11.22 -18.22 8.36
CA GLU A 129 12.52 -18.80 8.10
C GLU A 129 12.97 -18.44 6.68
N HIS A 130 14.21 -17.95 6.53
CA HIS A 130 14.79 -17.69 5.22
C HIS A 130 14.93 -18.99 4.43
N VAL A 131 14.46 -18.99 3.18
CA VAL A 131 14.50 -20.19 2.31
C VAL A 131 15.40 -20.00 1.12
N LEU A 132 15.24 -18.89 0.39
CA LEU A 132 15.95 -18.63 -0.86
C LEU A 132 16.24 -17.13 -0.99
N SER A 133 17.36 -16.80 -1.66
CA SER A 133 17.61 -15.45 -2.13
C SER A 133 18.28 -15.45 -3.50
N THR A 134 18.03 -14.40 -4.27
CA THR A 134 18.62 -14.21 -5.60
C THR A 134 18.96 -12.75 -5.82
N LYS A 135 20.22 -12.48 -6.20
CA LYS A 135 20.68 -11.15 -6.61
C LYS A 135 20.22 -10.83 -8.02
N LEU A 136 19.67 -9.64 -8.20
CA LEU A 136 19.26 -9.14 -9.52
C LEU A 136 20.46 -8.62 -10.34
N GLY A 137 21.56 -8.31 -9.68
CA GLY A 137 22.81 -7.84 -10.28
C GLY A 137 23.62 -6.96 -9.32
N PRO A 138 24.81 -6.48 -9.75
CA PRO A 138 25.63 -5.60 -8.93
C PRO A 138 25.03 -4.19 -8.84
N ASP A 139 25.36 -3.51 -7.77
CA ASP A 139 25.12 -2.07 -7.53
C ASP A 139 23.73 -1.58 -7.87
N ARG A 140 22.71 -2.32 -7.41
CA ARG A 140 21.30 -1.96 -7.59
C ARG A 140 20.47 -2.23 -6.33
N LEU A 141 19.37 -1.53 -6.21
CA LEU A 141 18.33 -1.78 -5.21
C LEU A 141 17.20 -2.55 -5.90
N ALA A 142 16.66 -3.59 -5.27
CA ALA A 142 15.38 -4.15 -5.67
C ALA A 142 14.27 -3.26 -5.11
N LEU A 143 13.43 -2.66 -5.97
CA LEU A 143 12.48 -1.62 -5.57
C LEU A 143 11.07 -2.16 -5.37
N SER A 144 10.66 -3.17 -6.13
CA SER A 144 9.36 -3.81 -5.99
C SER A 144 9.43 -5.28 -6.33
N LEU A 145 8.40 -6.01 -5.90
CA LEU A 145 8.15 -7.37 -6.38
C LEU A 145 6.64 -7.61 -6.55
N ASP A 146 6.28 -8.56 -7.42
CA ASP A 146 4.93 -9.06 -7.53
C ASP A 146 4.91 -10.54 -7.89
N TRP A 147 3.85 -11.26 -7.47
CA TRP A 147 3.68 -12.69 -7.69
C TRP A 147 2.71 -12.97 -8.84
N SER A 148 3.01 -13.97 -9.66
CA SER A 148 2.11 -14.44 -10.74
C SER A 148 0.85 -15.15 -10.23
N THR A 149 0.65 -15.22 -8.91
CA THR A 149 -0.39 -16.03 -8.26
C THR A 149 -1.63 -15.26 -7.84
N GLY A 150 -1.82 -14.01 -8.32
CA GLY A 150 -2.86 -13.09 -7.84
C GLY A 150 -4.31 -13.59 -7.94
N ARG A 151 -4.58 -14.66 -8.73
CA ARG A 151 -5.88 -15.33 -8.82
C ARG A 151 -5.91 -16.74 -8.21
N GLY A 152 -4.88 -17.11 -7.47
CA GLY A 152 -4.91 -18.30 -6.63
C GLY A 152 -4.50 -19.62 -7.27
N GLU A 153 -4.30 -19.72 -8.59
CA GLU A 153 -3.85 -20.97 -9.23
C GLU A 153 -2.66 -20.71 -10.16
N SER A 154 -1.55 -21.36 -9.92
CA SER A 154 -0.44 -21.41 -10.87
C SER A 154 0.40 -22.64 -10.60
N SER A 155 0.65 -23.44 -11.64
CA SER A 155 1.64 -24.51 -11.61
C SER A 155 3.07 -23.99 -11.81
N ASP A 156 3.23 -22.73 -12.28
CA ASP A 156 4.50 -22.04 -12.51
C ASP A 156 4.49 -20.71 -11.72
N ILE A 157 5.03 -20.77 -10.52
CA ILE A 157 5.08 -19.62 -9.63
C ILE A 157 6.27 -18.74 -10.03
N ARG A 158 5.98 -17.49 -10.40
CA ARG A 158 6.99 -16.50 -10.78
C ARG A 158 6.88 -15.24 -9.93
N VAL A 159 8.02 -14.57 -9.82
CA VAL A 159 8.13 -13.22 -9.25
C VAL A 159 8.60 -12.29 -10.36
N VAL A 160 7.99 -11.14 -10.51
CA VAL A 160 8.55 -10.01 -11.25
C VAL A 160 9.07 -8.99 -10.25
N SER A 161 10.24 -8.42 -10.53
CA SER A 161 10.85 -7.38 -9.70
C SER A 161 11.39 -6.26 -10.58
N SER A 162 11.34 -5.05 -10.06
CA SER A 162 11.94 -3.85 -10.64
C SER A 162 13.13 -3.38 -9.82
N ASP A 163 14.04 -2.62 -10.43
CA ASP A 163 15.25 -2.18 -9.76
C ASP A 163 15.61 -0.70 -10.04
N SER A 164 16.55 -0.18 -9.22
CA SER A 164 17.02 1.20 -9.29
C SER A 164 17.80 1.54 -10.58
N THR A 165 18.20 0.53 -11.36
CA THR A 165 18.78 0.77 -12.67
C THR A 165 17.75 0.92 -13.77
N GLY A 166 16.43 0.82 -13.45
CA GLY A 166 15.33 0.84 -14.41
C GLY A 166 15.13 -0.48 -15.14
N SER A 167 15.65 -1.58 -14.61
CA SER A 167 15.47 -2.90 -15.19
C SER A 167 14.36 -3.68 -14.50
N LEU A 168 13.79 -4.63 -15.24
CA LEU A 168 12.88 -5.63 -14.69
C LEU A 168 13.54 -7.00 -14.76
N SER A 169 13.21 -7.83 -13.78
CA SER A 169 13.63 -9.23 -13.71
C SER A 169 12.41 -10.12 -13.47
N VAL A 170 12.26 -11.19 -14.23
CA VAL A 170 11.32 -12.27 -13.95
C VAL A 170 12.09 -13.45 -13.39
N LEU A 171 11.63 -13.92 -12.23
CA LEU A 171 12.23 -15.06 -11.54
C LEU A 171 11.23 -16.21 -11.51
N SER A 172 11.72 -17.43 -11.71
CA SER A 172 10.91 -18.66 -11.57
C SER A 172 11.28 -19.36 -10.26
N LEU A 173 10.25 -19.71 -9.48
CA LEU A 173 10.40 -20.45 -8.24
C LEU A 173 10.37 -21.95 -8.53
N GLY A 174 11.52 -22.62 -8.31
CA GLY A 174 11.63 -24.08 -8.30
C GLY A 174 11.60 -24.64 -6.88
N ASP A 175 11.76 -25.95 -6.75
CA ASP A 175 11.71 -26.64 -5.45
C ASP A 175 12.77 -26.16 -4.46
N SER A 176 13.95 -25.84 -4.95
CA SER A 176 15.10 -25.40 -4.13
C SER A 176 15.88 -24.23 -4.73
N SER A 177 15.30 -23.50 -5.66
CA SER A 177 15.96 -22.40 -6.35
C SER A 177 14.99 -21.30 -6.75
N LEU A 178 15.49 -20.07 -6.75
CA LEU A 178 14.82 -18.90 -7.31
C LEU A 178 15.74 -18.35 -8.42
N ASN A 179 15.37 -18.58 -9.69
CA ASN A 179 16.24 -18.28 -10.81
C ASN A 179 15.70 -17.12 -11.65
N VAL A 180 16.56 -16.17 -11.99
CA VAL A 180 16.26 -15.14 -12.99
C VAL A 180 16.13 -15.80 -14.35
N VAL A 181 14.93 -15.79 -14.92
CA VAL A 181 14.64 -16.38 -16.25
C VAL A 181 14.60 -15.34 -17.36
N SER A 182 14.39 -14.07 -17.02
CA SER A 182 14.41 -12.96 -17.96
C SER A 182 14.78 -11.67 -17.24
N GLN A 183 15.60 -10.83 -17.87
CA GLN A 183 15.97 -9.50 -17.35
C GLN A 183 16.17 -8.54 -18.52
N TRP A 184 15.63 -7.30 -18.40
CA TRP A 184 15.76 -6.28 -19.44
C TRP A 184 15.68 -4.86 -18.88
N LYS A 185 16.24 -3.90 -19.59
CA LYS A 185 16.12 -2.48 -19.31
C LYS A 185 14.73 -2.01 -19.76
N ALA A 186 13.90 -1.62 -18.80
CA ALA A 186 12.52 -1.21 -19.04
C ALA A 186 12.36 0.32 -19.07
N HIS A 187 13.05 1.04 -18.18
CA HIS A 187 12.90 2.48 -17.98
C HIS A 187 14.25 3.19 -18.04
N ASP A 188 14.23 4.48 -18.38
CA ASP A 188 15.44 5.30 -18.50
C ASP A 188 16.06 5.60 -17.13
N PHE A 189 15.21 5.72 -16.09
CA PHE A 189 15.55 5.94 -14.69
C PHE A 189 15.08 4.74 -13.86
N GLU A 190 14.91 4.92 -12.54
CA GLU A 190 14.40 3.90 -11.63
C GLU A 190 13.07 3.32 -12.12
N ALA A 191 12.96 2.01 -12.12
CA ALA A 191 11.69 1.32 -12.29
C ALA A 191 11.06 1.12 -10.90
N TRP A 192 10.13 2.00 -10.53
CA TRP A 192 9.54 2.01 -9.20
C TRP A 192 8.69 0.79 -8.91
N ILE A 193 7.99 0.30 -9.94
CA ILE A 193 7.00 -0.77 -9.77
C ILE A 193 6.99 -1.72 -10.97
N SER A 194 6.82 -2.99 -10.68
CA SER A 194 6.46 -4.01 -11.64
C SER A 194 5.32 -4.87 -11.12
N ALA A 195 4.40 -5.28 -11.99
CA ALA A 195 3.25 -6.08 -11.64
C ALA A 195 2.87 -7.06 -12.75
N PHE A 196 2.34 -8.22 -12.41
CA PHE A 196 1.70 -9.12 -13.37
C PHE A 196 0.29 -8.65 -13.70
N SER A 197 -0.18 -8.93 -14.93
CA SER A 197 -1.60 -9.10 -15.14
C SER A 197 -2.02 -10.40 -14.47
N TYR A 198 -2.95 -10.32 -13.52
CA TYR A 198 -3.39 -11.52 -12.78
C TYR A 198 -4.24 -12.46 -13.64
N TRP A 199 -4.74 -11.99 -14.78
CA TRP A 199 -5.57 -12.76 -15.72
C TRP A 199 -4.76 -13.41 -16.85
N ASP A 200 -3.62 -12.79 -17.23
CA ASP A 200 -2.64 -13.38 -18.15
C ASP A 200 -1.23 -13.11 -17.62
N THR A 201 -0.69 -14.04 -16.86
CA THR A 201 0.62 -13.92 -16.23
C THR A 201 1.82 -13.94 -17.19
N GLN A 202 1.56 -13.98 -18.49
CA GLN A 202 2.56 -13.68 -19.53
C GLN A 202 2.67 -12.18 -19.80
N LEU A 203 1.72 -11.38 -19.29
CA LEU A 203 1.76 -9.92 -19.38
C LEU A 203 2.29 -9.34 -18.07
N VAL A 204 3.23 -8.40 -18.21
CA VAL A 204 3.84 -7.65 -17.12
C VAL A 204 3.68 -6.17 -17.39
N PHE A 205 3.38 -5.40 -16.34
CA PHE A 205 3.34 -3.94 -16.39
C PHE A 205 4.50 -3.37 -15.57
N SER A 206 4.97 -2.18 -15.95
CA SER A 206 5.99 -1.46 -15.20
C SER A 206 5.76 0.03 -15.21
N GLY A 207 6.10 0.66 -14.10
CA GLY A 207 6.12 2.10 -13.91
C GLY A 207 7.52 2.56 -13.49
N GLY A 208 7.95 3.71 -13.99
CA GLY A 208 9.26 4.25 -13.68
C GLY A 208 9.25 5.75 -13.41
N ASP A 209 10.39 6.25 -12.94
CA ASP A 209 10.59 7.66 -12.66
C ASP A 209 10.57 8.52 -13.95
N ASP A 210 10.73 7.88 -15.12
CA ASP A 210 10.55 8.51 -16.43
C ASP A 210 9.09 8.85 -16.77
N GLY A 211 8.15 8.70 -15.82
CA GLY A 211 6.73 9.00 -15.96
C GLY A 211 5.98 8.07 -16.92
N LYS A 212 6.57 6.93 -17.29
CA LYS A 212 5.98 6.02 -18.26
C LYS A 212 5.39 4.79 -17.58
N LEU A 213 4.19 4.42 -18.03
CA LEU A 213 3.58 3.11 -17.81
C LEU A 213 3.82 2.27 -19.05
N LYS A 214 4.40 1.08 -18.92
CA LYS A 214 4.71 0.17 -20.02
C LYS A 214 4.14 -1.22 -19.78
N GLY A 215 3.77 -1.90 -20.88
CA GLY A 215 3.36 -3.30 -20.87
C GLY A 215 4.35 -4.16 -21.65
N TRP A 216 4.51 -5.41 -21.22
CA TRP A 216 5.46 -6.37 -21.75
C TRP A 216 4.80 -7.72 -21.91
N ASP A 217 4.98 -8.38 -23.06
CA ASP A 217 4.55 -9.76 -23.28
C ASP A 217 5.77 -10.67 -23.24
N LEU A 218 5.84 -11.52 -22.21
CA LEU A 218 6.96 -12.41 -21.99
C LEU A 218 7.11 -13.48 -23.07
N ARG A 219 6.04 -13.80 -23.80
CA ARG A 219 6.04 -14.74 -24.95
C ARG A 219 6.82 -14.21 -26.14
N LEU A 220 6.77 -12.88 -26.33
CA LEU A 220 7.45 -12.21 -27.45
C LEU A 220 8.92 -11.87 -27.13
N GLY A 221 9.31 -12.06 -25.86
CA GLY A 221 10.57 -11.55 -25.35
C GLY A 221 10.52 -10.04 -25.09
N PRO A 222 11.19 -9.55 -24.05
CA PRO A 222 11.04 -8.17 -23.58
C PRO A 222 11.93 -7.15 -24.34
N SER A 223 12.16 -7.34 -25.62
CA SER A 223 12.98 -6.42 -26.44
C SER A 223 12.34 -5.06 -26.67
N SER A 224 10.99 -5.00 -26.64
CA SER A 224 10.22 -3.76 -26.75
C SER A 224 8.90 -3.89 -26.00
N PRO A 225 8.38 -2.79 -25.41
CA PRO A 225 7.08 -2.81 -24.76
C PRO A 225 5.95 -3.00 -25.77
N THR A 226 4.89 -3.69 -25.37
CA THR A 226 3.66 -3.82 -26.17
C THR A 226 2.89 -2.50 -26.26
N PHE A 227 3.00 -1.68 -25.24
CA PHE A 227 2.54 -0.29 -25.22
C PHE A 227 3.40 0.57 -24.29
N THR A 228 3.32 1.88 -24.50
CA THR A 228 3.87 2.89 -23.61
C THR A 228 2.85 4.00 -23.44
N SER A 229 2.41 4.24 -22.21
CA SER A 229 1.55 5.37 -21.86
C SER A 229 2.37 6.46 -21.14
N LYS A 230 2.06 7.73 -21.47
CA LYS A 230 2.62 8.94 -20.83
C LYS A 230 1.48 9.77 -20.21
N ARG A 231 0.41 9.14 -19.77
CA ARG A 231 -0.73 9.84 -19.14
C ARG A 231 -0.38 10.38 -17.77
N HIS A 232 0.44 9.65 -17.03
CA HIS A 232 1.08 10.19 -15.82
C HIS A 232 2.14 11.22 -16.23
N SER A 233 2.19 12.32 -15.48
CA SER A 233 3.14 13.42 -15.71
C SER A 233 4.40 13.32 -14.85
N MET A 234 4.41 12.41 -13.87
CA MET A 234 5.53 12.12 -12.97
C MET A 234 5.72 10.61 -12.80
N GLY A 235 6.71 10.21 -12.00
CA GLY A 235 7.05 8.80 -11.75
C GLY A 235 5.84 7.93 -11.38
N VAL A 236 5.70 6.79 -12.03
CA VAL A 236 4.64 5.81 -11.76
C VAL A 236 5.10 4.85 -10.68
N CYS A 237 4.48 4.92 -9.49
CA CYS A 237 4.97 4.27 -8.27
C CYS A 237 4.17 3.04 -7.88
N SER A 238 2.94 2.90 -8.36
CA SER A 238 2.08 1.77 -7.99
C SER A 238 1.30 1.25 -9.18
N ILE A 239 1.20 -0.07 -9.28
CA ILE A 239 0.40 -0.79 -10.28
C ILE A 239 -0.25 -1.97 -9.57
N HIS A 240 -1.56 -2.17 -9.73
CA HIS A 240 -2.23 -3.34 -9.19
C HIS A 240 -3.33 -3.83 -10.14
N SER A 241 -3.18 -5.06 -10.65
CA SER A 241 -4.20 -5.74 -11.45
C SER A 241 -5.38 -6.14 -10.55
N ASN A 242 -6.62 -5.93 -11.02
CA ASN A 242 -7.79 -6.29 -10.23
C ASN A 242 -7.94 -7.83 -10.20
N PRO A 243 -7.95 -8.48 -9.02
CA PRO A 243 -8.03 -9.93 -8.93
C PRO A 243 -9.44 -10.49 -9.24
N HIS A 244 -10.48 -9.63 -9.22
CA HIS A 244 -11.89 -10.03 -9.36
C HIS A 244 -12.47 -9.63 -10.72
N ARG A 245 -12.00 -8.53 -11.30
CA ARG A 245 -12.51 -7.99 -12.56
C ARG A 245 -11.45 -8.04 -13.64
N GLU A 246 -11.69 -8.89 -14.64
CA GLU A 246 -10.77 -9.07 -15.78
C GLU A 246 -10.51 -7.75 -16.52
N HIS A 247 -9.29 -7.55 -16.96
CA HIS A 247 -8.82 -6.40 -17.71
C HIS A 247 -8.80 -5.05 -16.96
N ILE A 248 -9.06 -5.04 -15.66
CA ILE A 248 -8.99 -3.80 -14.87
C ILE A 248 -7.63 -3.69 -14.18
N LEU A 249 -6.95 -2.58 -14.42
CA LEU A 249 -5.67 -2.21 -13.84
C LEU A 249 -5.79 -0.84 -13.17
N ALA A 250 -5.21 -0.69 -11.98
CA ALA A 250 -5.05 0.59 -11.32
C ALA A 250 -3.58 1.01 -11.32
N THR A 251 -3.30 2.29 -11.57
CA THR A 251 -1.97 2.88 -11.47
C THR A 251 -1.98 4.14 -10.61
N GLY A 252 -0.90 4.36 -9.86
CA GLY A 252 -0.68 5.53 -9.04
C GLY A 252 0.68 6.16 -9.34
N SER A 253 0.76 7.48 -9.18
CA SER A 253 1.95 8.25 -9.53
C SER A 253 2.22 9.39 -8.54
N TYR A 254 3.44 9.92 -8.56
CA TYR A 254 3.80 11.17 -7.90
C TYR A 254 3.01 12.38 -8.41
N ASP A 255 2.36 12.28 -9.58
CA ASP A 255 1.47 13.33 -10.10
C ASP A 255 0.13 13.43 -9.36
N GLU A 256 0.02 12.72 -8.22
CA GLU A 256 -1.14 12.73 -7.31
C GLU A 256 -2.40 12.06 -7.89
N ASN A 257 -2.30 11.35 -9.01
CA ASN A 257 -3.44 10.72 -9.65
C ASN A 257 -3.46 9.21 -9.53
N VAL A 258 -4.66 8.68 -9.29
CA VAL A 258 -5.01 7.28 -9.55
C VAL A 258 -5.68 7.21 -10.91
N LEU A 259 -5.14 6.37 -11.81
CA LEU A 259 -5.76 6.07 -13.09
C LEU A 259 -6.26 4.63 -13.12
N LEU A 260 -7.48 4.42 -13.58
CA LEU A 260 -8.02 3.09 -13.90
C LEU A 260 -7.94 2.84 -15.39
N TRP A 261 -7.61 1.62 -15.77
CA TRP A 261 -7.38 1.22 -17.15
C TRP A 261 -8.18 -0.03 -17.51
N ASP A 262 -8.55 -0.12 -18.78
CA ASP A 262 -8.86 -1.38 -19.43
C ASP A 262 -7.59 -1.88 -20.16
N GLU A 263 -7.03 -3.02 -19.72
CA GLU A 263 -5.79 -3.60 -20.27
C GLU A 263 -5.87 -3.83 -21.79
N ARG A 264 -7.08 -3.94 -22.36
CA ARG A 264 -7.31 -4.08 -23.80
C ARG A 264 -7.15 -2.76 -24.56
N ASN A 265 -7.23 -1.62 -23.86
CA ASN A 265 -7.13 -0.29 -24.44
C ASN A 265 -6.36 0.69 -23.53
N MET A 266 -5.05 0.61 -23.54
CA MET A 266 -4.16 1.44 -22.73
C MET A 266 -3.90 2.85 -23.31
N ARG A 267 -4.73 3.31 -24.28
CA ARG A 267 -4.60 4.66 -24.88
C ARG A 267 -5.17 5.74 -23.99
N GLN A 268 -6.27 5.43 -23.31
CA GLN A 268 -6.94 6.34 -22.37
C GLN A 268 -7.37 5.57 -21.13
N PRO A 269 -7.24 6.16 -19.94
CA PRO A 269 -7.76 5.56 -18.72
C PRO A 269 -9.29 5.60 -18.73
N LEU A 270 -9.91 4.65 -18.03
CA LEU A 270 -11.34 4.63 -17.75
C LEU A 270 -11.74 5.77 -16.81
N SER A 271 -10.83 6.12 -15.89
CA SER A 271 -11.06 7.20 -14.94
C SER A 271 -9.73 7.78 -14.46
N GLU A 272 -9.77 9.05 -14.09
CA GLU A 272 -8.69 9.78 -13.45
C GLU A 272 -9.20 10.40 -12.15
N THR A 273 -8.53 10.13 -11.04
CA THR A 273 -8.94 10.60 -9.71
C THR A 273 -7.75 11.27 -9.03
N ALA A 274 -7.87 12.58 -8.78
CA ALA A 274 -6.87 13.33 -8.04
C ALA A 274 -6.97 13.02 -6.55
N MET A 275 -5.85 12.64 -5.95
CA MET A 275 -5.76 12.22 -4.54
C MET A 275 -5.17 13.29 -3.62
N GLY A 276 -4.59 14.37 -4.18
CA GLY A 276 -3.99 15.47 -3.43
C GLY A 276 -2.65 15.14 -2.75
N GLY A 277 -2.08 13.99 -3.08
CA GLY A 277 -0.74 13.56 -2.66
C GLY A 277 -0.25 12.44 -3.56
N GLY A 278 1.07 12.29 -3.72
CA GLY A 278 1.67 11.26 -4.56
C GLY A 278 1.21 9.85 -4.18
N VAL A 279 0.72 9.10 -5.14
CA VAL A 279 0.12 7.77 -4.88
C VAL A 279 1.20 6.70 -4.86
N TRP A 280 1.60 6.32 -3.64
CA TRP A 280 2.70 5.37 -3.43
C TRP A 280 2.27 3.92 -3.45
N ARG A 281 1.09 3.58 -2.90
CA ARG A 281 0.59 2.20 -2.85
C ARG A 281 -0.88 2.13 -3.22
N LEU A 282 -1.23 1.15 -4.04
CA LEU A 282 -2.61 0.81 -4.39
C LEU A 282 -2.86 -0.66 -4.07
N LYS A 283 -4.01 -0.94 -3.44
CA LYS A 283 -4.44 -2.30 -3.09
C LYS A 283 -5.93 -2.49 -3.37
N TRP A 284 -6.26 -3.36 -4.33
CA TRP A 284 -7.63 -3.82 -4.47
C TRP A 284 -8.07 -4.62 -3.26
N HIS A 285 -9.34 -4.47 -2.89
CA HIS A 285 -9.90 -5.21 -1.77
C HIS A 285 -9.93 -6.73 -2.08
N PRO A 286 -9.63 -7.61 -1.09
CA PRO A 286 -9.53 -9.05 -1.33
C PRO A 286 -10.83 -9.73 -1.76
N THR A 287 -12.01 -9.16 -1.48
CA THR A 287 -13.32 -9.77 -1.81
C THR A 287 -14.31 -8.83 -2.47
N GLN A 288 -14.04 -7.50 -2.49
CA GLN A 288 -14.92 -6.49 -3.10
C GLN A 288 -14.23 -5.88 -4.32
N GLU A 289 -14.66 -6.29 -5.53
CA GLU A 289 -14.01 -5.94 -6.80
C GLU A 289 -13.84 -4.43 -7.05
N HIS A 290 -14.71 -3.62 -6.42
CA HIS A 290 -14.83 -2.18 -6.67
C HIS A 290 -14.17 -1.28 -5.62
N LEU A 291 -13.61 -1.86 -4.55
CA LEU A 291 -12.93 -1.10 -3.51
C LEU A 291 -11.42 -1.08 -3.73
N LEU A 292 -10.84 0.12 -3.72
CA LEU A 292 -9.42 0.35 -3.89
C LEU A 292 -8.89 1.20 -2.74
N LEU A 293 -7.87 0.70 -2.03
CA LEU A 293 -7.12 1.43 -1.01
C LEU A 293 -5.94 2.13 -1.67
N ALA A 294 -5.74 3.39 -1.34
CA ALA A 294 -4.63 4.22 -1.81
C ALA A 294 -3.87 4.83 -0.63
N ALA A 295 -2.54 4.69 -0.62
CA ALA A 295 -1.63 5.43 0.23
C ALA A 295 -1.10 6.63 -0.56
N CYS A 296 -1.38 7.84 -0.07
CA CYS A 296 -1.21 9.08 -0.84
C CYS A 296 -0.18 10.01 -0.21
N MET A 297 1.00 9.50 0.15
CA MET A 297 2.12 10.25 0.70
C MET A 297 1.70 11.37 1.68
N HIS A 298 1.65 12.62 1.21
CA HIS A 298 1.31 13.79 2.02
C HIS A 298 -0.18 13.93 2.33
N ASN A 299 -1.04 13.10 1.73
CA ASN A 299 -2.50 13.15 1.88
C ASN A 299 -3.05 11.82 2.41
N ASP A 300 -2.32 11.15 3.31
CA ASP A 300 -2.80 10.00 4.08
C ASP A 300 -3.33 8.81 3.25
N PHE A 301 -4.34 8.12 3.76
CA PHE A 301 -4.90 6.88 3.18
C PHE A 301 -6.37 7.07 2.82
N HIS A 302 -6.74 6.63 1.62
CA HIS A 302 -8.10 6.77 1.11
C HIS A 302 -8.64 5.46 0.58
N ILE A 303 -9.95 5.25 0.72
CA ILE A 303 -10.69 4.14 0.13
C ILE A 303 -11.57 4.71 -0.99
N LEU A 304 -11.36 4.22 -2.21
CA LEU A 304 -12.10 4.64 -3.40
C LEU A 304 -13.14 3.60 -3.79
N HIS A 305 -14.25 4.08 -4.37
CA HIS A 305 -15.29 3.24 -4.99
C HIS A 305 -15.20 3.32 -6.52
N CYS A 306 -14.71 2.26 -7.14
CA CYS A 306 -14.35 2.25 -8.55
C CYS A 306 -15.43 1.68 -9.48
N GLN A 307 -16.59 1.23 -8.96
CA GLN A 307 -17.64 0.53 -9.71
C GLN A 307 -18.06 1.29 -10.97
N ARG A 308 -18.41 2.58 -10.85
CA ARG A 308 -18.91 3.37 -11.98
C ARG A 308 -17.91 3.48 -13.12
N ALA A 309 -16.64 3.71 -12.77
CA ALA A 309 -15.56 3.79 -13.76
C ALA A 309 -15.31 2.44 -14.45
N MET A 310 -15.36 1.34 -13.71
CA MET A 310 -15.23 -0.01 -14.27
C MET A 310 -16.40 -0.42 -15.18
N ASP A 311 -17.58 0.16 -14.96
CA ASP A 311 -18.77 -0.04 -15.81
C ASP A 311 -18.81 0.92 -17.01
N GLY A 312 -17.74 1.68 -17.25
CA GLY A 312 -17.61 2.57 -18.40
C GLY A 312 -18.35 3.91 -18.27
N ASN A 313 -18.73 4.29 -17.05
CA ASN A 313 -19.29 5.61 -16.78
C ASN A 313 -18.16 6.62 -16.57
N GLU A 314 -18.28 7.79 -17.19
CA GLU A 314 -17.31 8.86 -17.04
C GLU A 314 -17.29 9.43 -15.62
N GLY A 315 -16.12 9.87 -15.16
CA GLY A 315 -15.90 10.56 -13.91
C GLY A 315 -14.80 9.93 -13.04
N SER A 316 -14.49 10.61 -11.94
CA SER A 316 -13.52 10.14 -10.93
C SER A 316 -14.17 9.11 -10.01
N CYS A 317 -13.32 8.29 -9.38
CA CYS A 317 -13.74 7.36 -8.33
C CYS A 317 -13.99 8.13 -7.03
N PRO A 318 -15.22 8.11 -6.45
CA PRO A 318 -15.47 8.79 -5.19
C PRO A 318 -14.68 8.17 -4.03
N ILE A 319 -14.20 9.03 -3.12
CA ILE A 319 -13.58 8.61 -1.87
C ILE A 319 -14.69 8.29 -0.87
N LEU A 320 -14.71 7.05 -0.37
CA LEU A 320 -15.68 6.57 0.64
C LEU A 320 -15.23 6.87 2.06
N ALA A 321 -13.92 6.78 2.30
CA ALA A 321 -13.32 6.99 3.61
C ALA A 321 -11.89 7.49 3.49
N SER A 322 -11.46 8.22 4.53
CA SER A 322 -10.07 8.66 4.70
C SER A 322 -9.60 8.30 6.10
N TYR A 323 -8.37 7.81 6.22
CA TYR A 323 -7.71 7.56 7.50
C TYR A 323 -6.50 8.50 7.62
N ILE A 324 -6.63 9.51 8.48
CA ILE A 324 -5.77 10.69 8.57
C ILE A 324 -5.01 10.79 9.91
N LEU A 325 -4.73 9.66 10.55
CA LEU A 325 -4.10 9.64 11.88
C LEU A 325 -2.58 9.41 11.85
N HIS A 326 -1.98 9.36 10.67
CA HIS A 326 -0.55 9.37 10.51
C HIS A 326 -0.01 10.80 10.45
N ASN A 327 1.24 10.99 10.91
CA ASN A 327 1.88 12.31 10.93
C ASN A 327 3.03 12.43 9.93
N SER A 328 3.13 11.51 8.99
CA SER A 328 4.22 11.42 8.02
C SER A 328 3.74 10.83 6.71
N LEU A 329 4.67 10.62 5.76
CA LEU A 329 4.37 10.08 4.44
C LEU A 329 3.67 8.72 4.51
N ALA A 330 2.50 8.63 3.93
CA ALA A 330 1.71 7.41 3.80
C ALA A 330 2.33 6.50 2.73
N TYR A 331 2.92 5.36 3.14
CA TYR A 331 3.62 4.43 2.26
C TYR A 331 2.95 3.07 2.16
N GLY A 332 3.13 2.20 3.14
CA GLY A 332 2.55 0.87 3.11
C GLY A 332 1.07 0.86 3.46
N ALA A 333 0.28 0.08 2.76
CA ALA A 333 -1.14 -0.09 3.02
C ALA A 333 -1.62 -1.46 2.54
N ASP A 334 -2.43 -2.14 3.33
CA ASP A 334 -3.02 -3.40 2.92
C ASP A 334 -4.34 -3.72 3.64
N TRP A 335 -5.19 -4.50 2.96
CA TRP A 335 -6.43 -5.04 3.46
C TRP A 335 -6.20 -6.36 4.18
N SER A 336 -6.82 -6.52 5.35
CA SER A 336 -6.85 -7.84 5.99
C SER A 336 -7.81 -8.80 5.27
N TRP A 337 -7.42 -10.06 5.20
CA TRP A 337 -8.24 -11.18 4.73
C TRP A 337 -9.13 -11.78 5.81
N LEU A 338 -9.05 -11.26 7.05
CA LEU A 338 -9.86 -11.73 8.16
C LEU A 338 -11.31 -11.28 8.00
N PRO A 339 -12.29 -12.18 8.09
CA PRO A 339 -13.67 -11.81 8.20
C PRO A 339 -13.90 -11.17 9.58
N LEU A 340 -14.24 -9.89 9.62
CA LEU A 340 -14.71 -9.24 10.85
C LEU A 340 -16.20 -9.46 11.00
N SER A 341 -16.62 -9.94 12.18
CA SER A 341 -18.01 -9.92 12.57
C SER A 341 -18.47 -8.47 12.72
N SER A 342 -19.63 -8.13 12.21
CA SER A 342 -20.24 -6.82 12.48
C SER A 342 -20.30 -6.61 14.00
N PRO A 343 -19.99 -5.40 14.52
CA PRO A 343 -20.13 -5.14 15.95
C PRO A 343 -21.59 -5.37 16.35
N PRO A 344 -21.84 -5.87 17.57
CA PRO A 344 -23.19 -5.83 18.11
C PRO A 344 -23.67 -4.38 18.10
N PRO A 345 -24.95 -4.11 17.84
CA PRO A 345 -25.51 -2.75 17.89
C PRO A 345 -25.15 -2.15 19.25
N LEU A 346 -24.52 -0.97 19.23
CA LEU A 346 -24.15 -0.23 20.44
C LEU A 346 -25.39 -0.06 21.30
N SER A 347 -25.37 -0.60 22.52
CA SER A 347 -26.39 -0.28 23.49
C SER A 347 -26.32 1.23 23.80
N PRO A 348 -27.45 1.92 23.98
CA PRO A 348 -27.51 3.38 24.16
C PRO A 348 -26.75 3.92 25.38
N LEU A 349 -26.19 3.06 26.21
CA LEU A 349 -25.48 3.38 27.46
C LEU A 349 -23.98 3.62 27.33
N GLU A 350 -23.37 3.33 26.17
CA GLU A 350 -21.90 3.49 25.98
C GLU A 350 -21.51 4.79 25.25
N ALA A 351 -22.45 5.69 25.02
CA ALA A 351 -22.17 7.03 24.49
C ALA A 351 -21.81 8.03 25.61
N ALA A 352 -20.95 7.64 26.55
CA ALA A 352 -20.27 8.63 27.39
C ALA A 352 -19.11 9.21 26.58
N PRO A 353 -18.99 10.54 26.42
CA PRO A 353 -17.86 11.12 25.71
C PRO A 353 -16.60 10.90 26.57
N ALA A 354 -15.74 10.00 26.15
CA ALA A 354 -14.34 10.10 26.54
C ALA A 354 -13.88 11.46 25.97
N SER A 355 -13.60 12.39 26.84
CA SER A 355 -12.90 13.63 26.49
C SER A 355 -11.49 13.26 26.06
N VAL A 356 -11.32 12.91 24.80
CA VAL A 356 -10.03 12.92 24.14
C VAL A 356 -9.75 14.41 23.93
N GLU A 357 -8.74 14.93 24.61
CA GLU A 357 -8.14 16.19 24.20
C GLU A 357 -7.70 16.01 22.74
N VAL A 358 -8.47 16.61 21.85
CA VAL A 358 -8.11 16.73 20.45
C VAL A 358 -6.92 17.71 20.43
N LEU A 359 -5.72 17.18 20.33
CA LEU A 359 -4.58 17.98 19.89
C LEU A 359 -4.94 18.47 18.49
N GLU A 360 -5.05 19.78 18.37
CA GLU A 360 -5.30 20.49 17.12
C GLU A 360 -4.39 19.97 16.01
N PRO A 361 -4.87 19.78 14.76
CA PRO A 361 -4.04 19.35 13.66
C PRO A 361 -3.00 20.44 13.38
N GLY A 362 -1.77 20.20 13.84
CA GLY A 362 -0.62 21.05 13.57
C GLY A 362 -0.30 21.04 12.09
N GLY A 363 -0.04 22.23 11.57
CA GLY A 363 0.19 22.64 10.23
C GLY A 363 0.83 21.66 9.24
N HIS A 364 0.45 21.81 8.00
CA HIS A 364 0.99 21.06 6.85
C HIS A 364 2.53 21.12 6.82
N LEU A 365 3.16 19.98 7.08
CA LEU A 365 4.59 19.79 6.88
C LEU A 365 4.86 19.84 5.37
N ARG A 366 5.54 20.88 4.93
CA ARG A 366 6.07 20.93 3.57
C ARG A 366 7.38 20.16 3.56
N ILE A 367 7.31 18.83 3.31
CA ILE A 367 8.51 18.01 3.18
C ILE A 367 9.01 18.14 1.74
N GLN A 368 10.28 18.50 1.60
CA GLN A 368 10.97 18.45 0.32
C GLN A 368 11.21 16.98 -0.03
N TYR A 369 10.71 16.54 -1.18
CA TYR A 369 10.77 15.16 -1.62
C TYR A 369 12.22 14.69 -1.80
N GLU A 370 12.57 13.58 -1.16
CA GLU A 370 13.83 12.87 -1.38
C GLU A 370 13.53 11.46 -1.89
N SER A 371 13.98 11.15 -3.10
CA SER A 371 13.89 9.80 -3.66
C SER A 371 14.64 8.80 -2.78
N PRO A 372 14.06 7.63 -2.42
CA PRO A 372 14.77 6.59 -1.69
C PRO A 372 16.03 6.07 -2.40
N THR A 373 16.17 6.36 -3.70
CA THR A 373 17.34 5.98 -4.50
C THR A 373 18.36 7.10 -4.67
N ALA A 374 18.04 8.34 -4.25
CA ALA A 374 18.95 9.45 -4.37
C ALA A 374 20.24 9.19 -3.57
N SER A 375 21.37 9.18 -4.25
CA SER A 375 22.68 9.28 -3.65
C SER A 375 22.95 10.75 -3.38
N PHE A 376 22.79 11.19 -2.12
CA PHE A 376 23.11 12.56 -1.76
C PHE A 376 24.62 12.74 -1.66
N ASP A 377 25.18 13.37 -2.68
CA ASP A 377 26.44 14.10 -2.58
C ASP A 377 26.09 15.58 -2.50
N THR A 378 25.53 16.01 -1.40
CA THR A 378 25.40 17.41 -1.06
C THR A 378 25.67 17.58 0.42
N SER A 379 26.81 18.17 0.70
CA SER A 379 27.11 18.89 1.91
C SER A 379 26.10 20.02 2.08
N LEU A 380 24.91 19.72 2.59
CA LEU A 380 23.98 20.70 3.12
C LEU A 380 23.92 20.52 4.61
N GLU A 381 24.51 21.52 5.25
CA GLU A 381 24.51 21.78 6.66
C GLU A 381 23.09 21.80 7.22
N ASP A 382 22.94 21.09 8.33
CA ASP A 382 22.06 21.39 9.45
C ASP A 382 20.58 21.61 9.13
N ASP A 383 19.82 20.53 9.01
CA ASP A 383 18.37 20.60 9.13
C ASP A 383 17.91 20.26 10.55
N SER A 384 18.20 21.18 11.45
CA SER A 384 17.44 21.32 12.68
C SER A 384 16.08 21.88 12.31
N GLY A 385 15.07 21.02 12.08
CA GLY A 385 13.71 21.42 11.78
C GLY A 385 13.17 22.43 12.78
N ARG A 386 13.27 23.72 12.44
CA ARG A 386 12.62 24.82 13.15
C ARG A 386 11.22 24.99 12.59
N TYR A 387 10.24 24.65 13.40
CA TYR A 387 8.86 25.06 13.27
C TYR A 387 8.76 26.60 13.18
N ILE A 388 8.24 27.13 12.09
CA ILE A 388 7.80 28.53 11.96
C ILE A 388 6.27 28.52 11.93
N PRO A 389 5.57 29.00 12.96
CA PRO A 389 4.12 29.07 12.93
C PRO A 389 3.67 30.16 11.97
N ASP A 390 2.82 29.79 11.02
CA ASP A 390 2.14 30.73 10.15
C ASP A 390 0.91 31.32 10.87
N HIS A 391 0.76 32.62 10.86
CA HIS A 391 -0.33 33.34 11.51
C HIS A 391 -1.58 33.28 10.62
N SER A 392 -2.50 32.35 10.93
CA SER A 392 -3.85 32.34 10.36
C SER A 392 -4.87 32.95 11.34
N PRO A 393 -5.90 33.64 10.84
CA PRO A 393 -6.86 34.32 11.70
C PRO A 393 -7.80 33.34 12.43
N PRO A 394 -8.43 33.75 13.56
CA PRO A 394 -9.19 32.85 14.43
C PRO A 394 -10.51 32.41 13.81
N PRO A 395 -10.98 31.17 14.16
CA PRO A 395 -12.20 30.60 13.59
C PRO A 395 -13.47 31.26 14.10
N VAL A 396 -14.41 31.43 13.18
CA VAL A 396 -15.76 31.95 13.45
C VAL A 396 -16.59 30.87 14.17
N LYS A 397 -17.13 31.17 15.32
CA LYS A 397 -18.04 30.31 16.08
C LYS A 397 -19.36 30.13 15.34
N THR A 398 -19.66 28.91 14.91
CA THR A 398 -20.98 28.51 14.40
C THR A 398 -21.71 27.74 15.51
N THR A 399 -22.85 28.25 15.92
CA THR A 399 -23.79 27.61 16.88
C THR A 399 -24.56 26.49 16.18
N LEU A 400 -24.55 25.30 16.75
CA LEU A 400 -25.33 24.14 16.30
C LEU A 400 -26.81 24.26 16.72
N PRO A 401 -27.78 23.89 15.87
CA PRO A 401 -29.18 23.79 16.25
C PRO A 401 -29.50 22.46 16.92
N SER A 402 -30.48 22.56 17.82
CA SER A 402 -31.05 21.52 18.69
C SER A 402 -31.55 20.27 17.96
N ALA A 403 -31.34 19.12 18.59
CA ALA A 403 -31.71 17.79 18.13
C ALA A 403 -33.22 17.58 18.03
N ALA A 404 -33.69 17.01 16.91
CA ALA A 404 -35.03 16.45 16.74
C ALA A 404 -35.05 14.94 17.11
N PRO A 405 -36.20 14.37 17.52
CA PRO A 405 -36.28 13.00 18.04
C PRO A 405 -36.17 11.94 16.93
N LEU A 406 -35.49 10.82 17.26
CA LEU A 406 -35.23 9.66 16.43
C LEU A 406 -36.52 8.93 15.98
N PRO A 407 -36.60 8.48 14.72
CA PRO A 407 -37.58 7.53 14.26
C PRO A 407 -37.19 6.08 14.62
N SER A 408 -38.23 5.25 14.82
CA SER A 408 -38.20 3.86 15.26
C SER A 408 -37.46 2.91 14.36
N LEU A 409 -36.77 1.94 15.00
CA LEU A 409 -36.01 0.82 14.42
C LEU A 409 -36.83 0.02 13.37
N GLY A 410 -36.46 0.19 12.10
CA GLY A 410 -36.69 -0.80 11.06
C GLY A 410 -35.37 -1.54 10.78
N ASP A 411 -35.43 -2.80 10.36
CA ASP A 411 -34.31 -3.71 10.09
C ASP A 411 -33.18 -3.02 9.36
N ASN A 412 -32.08 -2.74 10.07
CA ASN A 412 -30.88 -2.12 9.52
C ASN A 412 -30.11 -3.19 8.70
N PRO A 413 -29.82 -2.93 7.42
CA PRO A 413 -28.97 -3.84 6.65
C PRO A 413 -27.59 -3.92 7.29
N ALA A 414 -27.02 -5.12 7.31
CA ALA A 414 -25.77 -5.41 7.97
C ALA A 414 -24.66 -4.46 7.48
N SER A 415 -24.14 -3.61 8.35
CA SER A 415 -22.94 -2.83 8.11
C SER A 415 -21.76 -3.79 7.92
N MET A 416 -20.93 -3.56 6.89
CA MET A 416 -19.73 -4.31 6.66
C MET A 416 -18.57 -3.67 7.42
N SER A 417 -17.67 -4.51 7.94
CA SER A 417 -16.51 -4.05 8.68
C SER A 417 -15.26 -4.65 8.07
N TYR A 418 -14.26 -3.81 7.88
CA TYR A 418 -12.99 -4.17 7.27
C TYR A 418 -11.84 -3.81 8.19
N LEU A 419 -10.82 -4.66 8.23
CA LEU A 419 -9.59 -4.43 8.97
C LEU A 419 -8.49 -4.06 7.98
N LEU A 420 -7.70 -3.03 8.32
CA LEU A 420 -6.63 -2.52 7.49
C LEU A 420 -5.37 -2.32 8.31
N ALA A 421 -4.22 -2.43 7.64
CA ALA A 421 -2.95 -2.00 8.19
C ALA A 421 -2.34 -0.95 7.26
N THR A 422 -1.76 0.10 7.86
CA THR A 422 -1.11 1.20 7.15
C THR A 422 0.15 1.61 7.87
N CYS A 423 1.17 2.07 7.14
CA CYS A 423 2.37 2.56 7.77
C CYS A 423 2.85 3.87 7.14
N SER A 424 3.52 4.66 7.96
CA SER A 424 4.11 5.94 7.59
C SER A 424 5.60 5.99 7.87
N PHE A 425 6.33 6.74 7.03
CA PHE A 425 7.77 6.58 6.86
C PHE A 425 8.60 7.26 7.96
N TYR A 426 8.55 8.59 8.09
CA TYR A 426 9.46 9.32 8.98
C TYR A 426 9.06 9.32 10.45
N ASP A 427 7.80 9.06 10.76
CA ASP A 427 7.30 8.91 12.13
C ASP A 427 7.41 7.48 12.64
N HIS A 428 7.82 6.52 11.80
CA HIS A 428 8.05 5.12 12.11
C HIS A 428 6.81 4.40 12.65
N MET A 429 5.61 4.72 12.12
CA MET A 429 4.37 4.21 12.69
C MET A 429 3.70 3.17 11.78
N LEU A 430 3.28 2.09 12.43
CA LEU A 430 2.37 1.08 11.89
C LEU A 430 1.03 1.21 12.63
N HIS A 431 -0.05 1.43 11.88
CA HIS A 431 -1.41 1.48 12.42
C HIS A 431 -2.20 0.28 11.94
N VAL A 432 -2.98 -0.33 12.83
CA VAL A 432 -4.05 -1.26 12.50
C VAL A 432 -5.36 -0.58 12.86
N TRP A 433 -6.28 -0.53 11.90
CA TRP A 433 -7.52 0.19 12.04
C TRP A 433 -8.68 -0.53 11.37
N ARG A 434 -9.90 -0.15 11.74
CA ARG A 434 -11.15 -0.69 11.24
C ARG A 434 -11.90 0.38 10.46
N TRP A 435 -12.53 -0.04 9.37
CA TRP A 435 -13.48 0.74 8.61
C TRP A 435 -14.85 0.06 8.62
N ASP A 436 -15.86 0.78 9.07
CA ASP A 436 -17.25 0.35 9.03
C ASP A 436 -17.97 1.08 7.91
N TRP A 437 -18.62 0.33 7.01
CA TRP A 437 -19.25 0.85 5.81
C TRP A 437 -20.65 0.28 5.62
N ASN A 438 -21.60 1.16 5.21
CA ASN A 438 -22.97 0.79 4.87
C ASN A 438 -23.24 1.12 3.38
N PRO A 439 -23.25 0.14 2.47
CA PRO A 439 -23.37 0.38 1.03
C PRO A 439 -24.73 0.98 0.60
N LYS A 440 -25.80 0.83 1.37
CA LYS A 440 -27.14 1.37 1.00
C LYS A 440 -27.24 2.89 1.10
N GLU A 441 -26.39 3.54 1.87
CA GLU A 441 -26.39 5.00 2.00
C GLU A 441 -25.74 5.69 0.80
N THR A 442 -24.77 5.02 0.16
CA THR A 442 -24.09 5.53 -1.05
C THR A 442 -24.99 5.54 -2.28
N GLU A 443 -25.96 4.63 -2.41
CA GLU A 443 -26.90 4.59 -3.55
C GLU A 443 -28.00 5.65 -3.48
N THR A 444 -28.37 6.14 -2.28
CA THR A 444 -29.39 7.17 -2.11
C THR A 444 -28.88 8.56 -2.47
N GLU A 445 -27.61 8.88 -2.18
CA GLU A 445 -27.04 10.18 -2.53
C GLU A 445 -26.82 10.34 -4.06
N SER A 446 -26.53 9.24 -4.78
CA SER A 446 -26.40 9.29 -6.23
C SER A 446 -27.73 9.51 -6.98
N LYS A 447 -28.87 9.19 -6.37
CA LYS A 447 -30.22 9.40 -6.96
C LYS A 447 -30.81 10.79 -6.69
N GLU A 448 -30.35 11.48 -5.63
CA GLU A 448 -30.77 12.85 -5.33
C GLU A 448 -29.98 13.92 -6.10
N ALA A 449 -28.86 13.56 -6.74
CA ALA A 449 -28.02 14.47 -7.51
C ALA A 449 -28.42 14.58 -8.99
N GLU A 450 -29.41 13.83 -9.49
CA GLU A 450 -29.93 14.01 -10.84
C GLU A 450 -30.87 15.24 -10.90
N PRO A 451 -30.57 16.26 -11.75
CA PRO A 451 -31.48 17.40 -11.91
C PRO A 451 -32.78 16.92 -12.55
N ALA A 452 -33.92 17.33 -11.97
CA ALA A 452 -35.24 17.04 -12.51
C ALA A 452 -35.31 17.46 -13.99
N PRO A 453 -35.96 16.67 -14.86
CA PRO A 453 -36.09 17.02 -16.29
C PRO A 453 -36.87 18.32 -16.41
N SER A 454 -36.24 19.31 -17.05
CA SER A 454 -36.90 20.59 -17.40
C SER A 454 -38.10 20.32 -18.30
N SER A 455 -39.27 20.59 -17.78
CA SER A 455 -40.56 20.61 -18.53
C SER A 455 -40.61 21.72 -19.57
#